data_ff25ba384e00169fbdf432b584412876
#
_entry.id   ff25ba384e00169fbdf432b584412876
#
_cell.length_a   1.000
_cell.length_b   1.000
_cell.length_c   1.000
_cell.angle_alpha   90.00
_cell.angle_beta   90.00
_cell.angle_gamma   90.00
#
_symmetry.space_group_name_H-M   'P 1'
#
loop_
_entity.id
_entity.type
_entity.pdbx_description
1 polymer ?
#
loop_
_entity_poly.entity_id
_entity_poly.type
_entity_poly.pdbx_seq_one_letter_code
_entity_poly.pdbx_strand_id
1 'polypeptide(L)'
;MMIDRLEGNSELKTSVRLMLGGRRMTHSVLLVGEEGLGTGFAARCVAADYLYPNGGAPAEALLRGECCRAVAKAGKRDSGQIETGIVREAISVTGMGSGGRYLVGQVTAMRSEIFNTSLSAEGRAVLLYHVERMNEESANALLKVMEEPPEGVLFLLTADSLAGVLPTIRSRCISFAVAPVSPADCARYCTAQGVDNKDAVLYSELFDGHIGTVLDAARDEARRAQVDKALALAKAAAAQDSYAAAVLLAAYEKDKVGAAALLADFRAVAAAGLRGSPRAPVQGDAARKALAAADAAIQRLGAQVNPKITLSVLAMKFRTF
;
A
#
# COMPACT_ATOMS: atom_id res chain seq x y z
N MET A 1 -16.29 7.36 15.44
CA MET A 1 -14.91 7.78 15.07
C MET A 1 -14.66 7.40 13.63
N MET A 2 -13.77 8.11 12.94
CA MET A 2 -13.42 7.81 11.54
C MET A 2 -12.73 6.46 11.37
N ILE A 3 -11.97 6.01 12.38
CA ILE A 3 -11.34 4.68 12.37
C ILE A 3 -12.36 3.53 12.27
N ASP A 4 -13.61 3.76 12.63
CA ASP A 4 -14.67 2.74 12.52
C ASP A 4 -15.02 2.40 11.07
N ARG A 5 -14.68 3.27 10.12
CA ARG A 5 -14.83 3.05 8.69
C ARG A 5 -13.82 2.07 8.09
N LEU A 6 -12.72 1.80 8.79
CA LEU A 6 -11.83 0.71 8.41
C LEU A 6 -12.58 -0.61 8.60
N GLU A 7 -12.72 -1.42 7.57
CA GLU A 7 -13.40 -2.72 7.72
C GLU A 7 -12.52 -3.69 8.50
N GLY A 8 -13.13 -4.57 9.31
CA GLY A 8 -12.39 -5.48 10.19
C GLY A 8 -11.52 -4.78 11.25
N ASN A 9 -10.36 -5.34 11.54
CA ASN A 9 -9.28 -4.74 12.36
C ASN A 9 -9.73 -4.27 13.76
N SER A 10 -10.52 -5.07 14.49
CA SER A 10 -11.13 -4.71 15.78
C SER A 10 -10.12 -4.34 16.86
N GLU A 11 -8.97 -5.04 16.91
CA GLU A 11 -7.90 -4.78 17.88
C GLU A 11 -7.25 -3.41 17.63
N LEU A 12 -6.93 -3.09 16.38
CA LEU A 12 -6.41 -1.78 15.97
C LEU A 12 -7.40 -0.67 16.36
N LYS A 13 -8.68 -0.83 16.02
CA LYS A 13 -9.73 0.15 16.37
C LYS A 13 -9.83 0.37 17.88
N THR A 14 -9.81 -0.70 18.65
CA THR A 14 -9.87 -0.62 20.12
C THR A 14 -8.65 0.10 20.68
N SER A 15 -7.45 -0.23 20.19
CA SER A 15 -6.20 0.40 20.62
C SER A 15 -6.18 1.90 20.29
N VAL A 16 -6.61 2.27 19.09
CA VAL A 16 -6.70 3.68 18.66
C VAL A 16 -7.70 4.45 19.54
N ARG A 17 -8.88 3.87 19.84
CA ARG A 17 -9.86 4.51 20.72
C ARG A 17 -9.31 4.75 22.13
N LEU A 18 -8.59 3.77 22.70
CA LEU A 18 -7.99 3.89 24.02
C LEU A 18 -6.88 4.96 24.04
N MET A 19 -6.05 5.01 23.00
CA MET A 19 -4.99 6.02 22.90
C MET A 19 -5.55 7.44 22.79
N LEU A 20 -6.53 7.66 21.91
CA LEU A 20 -7.16 8.97 21.72
C LEU A 20 -7.97 9.42 22.93
N GLY A 21 -8.77 8.49 23.53
CA GLY A 21 -9.62 8.78 24.69
C GLY A 21 -8.85 9.07 25.96
N GLY A 22 -7.69 8.44 26.16
CA GLY A 22 -6.84 8.60 27.34
C GLY A 22 -5.89 9.80 27.33
N ARG A 23 -5.86 10.61 26.28
CA ARG A 23 -4.82 11.62 26.01
C ARG A 23 -3.39 11.05 26.13
N ARG A 24 -3.24 9.73 25.95
CA ARG A 24 -1.97 8.97 26.03
C ARG A 24 -1.43 8.66 24.64
N MET A 25 -1.73 9.51 23.66
CA MET A 25 -1.22 9.31 22.31
C MET A 25 0.30 9.45 22.33
N THR A 26 1.00 8.40 21.92
CA THR A 26 2.42 8.52 21.60
C THR A 26 2.55 9.41 20.37
N HIS A 27 3.66 10.14 20.26
CA HIS A 27 3.87 11.04 19.14
C HIS A 27 4.02 10.34 17.80
N SER A 28 4.22 8.99 17.77
CA SER A 28 4.51 8.26 16.55
C SER A 28 3.87 6.86 16.53
N VAL A 29 3.07 6.61 15.50
CA VAL A 29 2.38 5.33 15.24
C VAL A 29 2.80 4.80 13.87
N LEU A 30 3.15 3.52 13.80
CA LEU A 30 3.49 2.80 12.57
C LEU A 30 2.40 1.77 12.26
N LEU A 31 1.72 1.96 11.14
CA LEU A 31 0.72 1.02 10.61
C LEU A 31 1.38 0.14 9.57
N VAL A 32 1.33 -1.16 9.75
CA VAL A 32 2.01 -2.14 8.91
C VAL A 32 1.01 -3.09 8.29
N GLY A 33 1.10 -3.25 6.99
CA GLY A 33 0.25 -4.19 6.24
C GLY A 33 0.53 -4.10 4.74
N GLU A 34 0.39 -5.22 4.05
CA GLU A 34 0.63 -5.32 2.62
C GLU A 34 -0.18 -4.28 1.82
N GLU A 35 0.29 -3.97 0.62
CA GLU A 35 -0.41 -3.05 -0.28
C GLU A 35 -1.85 -3.52 -0.53
N GLY A 36 -2.79 -2.58 -0.49
CA GLY A 36 -4.22 -2.89 -0.64
C GLY A 36 -4.98 -3.22 0.66
N LEU A 37 -4.31 -3.42 1.80
CA LEU A 37 -4.98 -3.64 3.09
C LEU A 37 -5.59 -2.37 3.69
N GLY A 38 -5.26 -1.20 3.15
CA GLY A 38 -5.80 0.08 3.64
C GLY A 38 -4.99 0.72 4.76
N THR A 39 -3.69 0.44 4.90
CA THR A 39 -2.79 1.10 5.87
C THR A 39 -2.82 2.62 5.74
N GLY A 40 -2.77 3.15 4.52
CA GLY A 40 -2.91 4.57 4.26
C GLY A 40 -4.28 5.14 4.61
N PHE A 41 -5.35 4.37 4.38
CA PHE A 41 -6.70 4.76 4.82
C PHE A 41 -6.81 4.78 6.34
N ALA A 42 -6.29 3.75 7.02
CA ALA A 42 -6.24 3.70 8.48
C ALA A 42 -5.47 4.89 9.07
N ALA A 43 -4.32 5.25 8.48
CA ALA A 43 -3.55 6.43 8.89
C ALA A 43 -4.39 7.72 8.79
N ARG A 44 -5.11 7.90 7.68
CA ARG A 44 -6.02 9.06 7.51
C ARG A 44 -7.17 9.05 8.51
N CYS A 45 -7.74 7.88 8.83
CA CYS A 45 -8.76 7.75 9.86
C CYS A 45 -8.25 8.18 11.24
N VAL A 46 -7.06 7.71 11.62
CA VAL A 46 -6.44 8.08 12.92
C VAL A 46 -6.12 9.57 12.95
N ALA A 47 -5.57 10.14 11.86
CA ALA A 47 -5.32 11.57 11.75
C ALA A 47 -6.60 12.40 11.88
N ALA A 48 -7.69 11.95 11.22
CA ALA A 48 -8.98 12.63 11.27
C ALA A 48 -9.61 12.58 12.67
N ASP A 49 -9.53 11.45 13.36
CA ASP A 49 -10.02 11.32 14.74
C ASP A 49 -9.18 12.13 15.73
N TYR A 50 -7.86 12.27 15.47
CA TYR A 50 -6.97 13.09 16.29
C TYR A 50 -7.25 14.58 16.15
N LEU A 51 -7.34 15.08 14.90
CA LEU A 51 -7.54 16.50 14.60
C LEU A 51 -8.99 16.94 14.78
N TYR A 52 -9.93 16.08 14.45
CA TYR A 52 -11.37 16.40 14.37
C TYR A 52 -12.20 15.34 15.11
N PRO A 53 -12.11 15.29 16.46
CA PRO A 53 -12.79 14.25 17.26
C PRO A 53 -14.31 14.26 17.09
N ASN A 54 -14.88 15.39 16.70
CA ASN A 54 -16.30 15.54 16.40
C ASN A 54 -16.66 15.28 14.92
N GLY A 55 -15.68 14.90 14.09
CA GLY A 55 -15.88 14.68 12.66
C GLY A 55 -16.07 15.98 11.86
N GLY A 56 -16.91 15.93 10.84
CA GLY A 56 -17.24 17.07 9.99
C GLY A 56 -16.51 17.10 8.65
N ALA A 57 -16.75 18.15 7.87
CA ALA A 57 -16.20 18.29 6.51
C ALA A 57 -14.68 18.22 6.41
N PRO A 58 -13.88 18.78 7.35
CA PRO A 58 -12.42 18.63 7.31
C PRO A 58 -11.96 17.18 7.52
N ALA A 59 -12.62 16.42 8.43
CA ALA A 59 -12.33 15.01 8.64
C ALA A 59 -12.59 14.19 7.37
N GLU A 60 -13.71 14.43 6.69
CA GLU A 60 -14.04 13.78 5.42
C GLU A 60 -13.04 14.14 4.31
N ALA A 61 -12.61 15.40 4.23
CA ALA A 61 -11.59 15.85 3.28
C ALA A 61 -10.25 15.12 3.54
N LEU A 62 -9.88 14.96 4.81
CA LEU A 62 -8.66 14.23 5.18
C LEU A 62 -8.74 12.75 4.79
N LEU A 63 -9.90 12.11 4.96
CA LEU A 63 -10.10 10.72 4.50
C LEU A 63 -9.92 10.56 2.99
N ARG A 64 -10.29 11.57 2.19
CA ARG A 64 -10.03 11.61 0.75
C ARG A 64 -8.58 11.97 0.39
N GLY A 65 -7.74 12.31 1.39
CA GLY A 65 -6.34 12.67 1.18
C GLY A 65 -6.12 14.13 0.75
N GLU A 66 -7.08 15.01 0.97
CA GLU A 66 -7.06 16.43 0.61
C GLU A 66 -6.26 17.27 1.64
N CYS A 67 -5.07 16.81 1.99
CA CYS A 67 -4.16 17.46 2.95
C CYS A 67 -2.96 18.12 2.24
N CYS A 68 -2.19 18.91 2.98
CA CYS A 68 -0.93 19.47 2.49
C CYS A 68 0.04 18.34 2.07
N ARG A 69 0.94 18.62 1.13
CA ARG A 69 1.93 17.65 0.63
C ARG A 69 3.33 18.23 0.70
N ALA A 70 4.25 17.45 1.26
CA ALA A 70 5.67 17.78 1.19
C ALA A 70 6.28 17.24 -0.11
N VAL A 71 6.75 18.14 -0.96
CA VAL A 71 7.33 17.81 -2.28
C VAL A 71 8.76 18.31 -2.37
N ALA A 72 9.57 17.67 -3.21
CA ALA A 72 10.91 18.15 -3.53
C ALA A 72 10.84 19.26 -4.58
N LYS A 73 11.71 20.26 -4.48
CA LYS A 73 11.87 21.28 -5.54
C LYS A 73 12.60 20.68 -6.74
N ALA A 74 12.08 20.97 -7.93
CA ALA A 74 12.72 20.56 -9.17
C ALA A 74 14.18 21.06 -9.25
N GLY A 75 15.10 20.16 -9.59
CA GLY A 75 16.53 20.47 -9.76
C GLY A 75 17.34 20.60 -8.47
N LYS A 76 16.73 20.48 -7.27
CA LYS A 76 17.42 20.57 -5.98
C LYS A 76 17.03 19.40 -5.08
N ARG A 77 17.94 18.42 -4.92
CA ARG A 77 17.67 17.20 -4.11
C ARG A 77 17.39 17.47 -2.65
N ASP A 78 18.03 18.50 -2.07
CA ASP A 78 18.01 18.78 -0.62
C ASP A 78 17.02 19.89 -0.24
N SER A 79 16.26 20.41 -1.19
CA SER A 79 15.25 21.43 -0.92
C SER A 79 13.87 20.96 -1.35
N GLY A 80 12.89 21.25 -0.50
CA GLY A 80 11.49 20.95 -0.72
C GLY A 80 10.60 22.15 -0.46
N GLN A 81 9.31 21.94 -0.62
CA GLN A 81 8.26 22.90 -0.31
C GLN A 81 7.00 22.18 0.14
N ILE A 82 6.10 22.90 0.75
CA ILE A 82 4.77 22.40 1.07
C ILE A 82 3.78 22.91 0.03
N GLU A 83 3.11 21.99 -0.63
CA GLU A 83 1.92 22.28 -1.43
C GLU A 83 0.71 22.28 -0.50
N THR A 84 -0.02 23.39 -0.50
CA THR A 84 -1.16 23.59 0.39
C THR A 84 -2.35 22.78 -0.09
N GLY A 85 -2.93 21.97 0.81
CA GLY A 85 -4.20 21.24 0.62
C GLY A 85 -5.37 21.89 1.36
N ILE A 86 -6.53 21.29 1.27
CA ILE A 86 -7.76 21.75 1.95
C ILE A 86 -7.57 21.64 3.47
N VAL A 87 -7.06 20.51 3.96
CA VAL A 87 -6.76 20.27 5.37
C VAL A 87 -5.33 20.71 5.65
N ARG A 88 -5.16 21.90 6.26
CA ARG A 88 -3.85 22.51 6.50
C ARG A 88 -3.13 21.93 7.71
N GLU A 89 -3.87 21.35 8.64
CA GLU A 89 -3.36 20.72 9.87
C GLU A 89 -2.72 19.36 9.60
N ALA A 90 -2.92 18.79 8.40
CA ALA A 90 -2.33 17.53 8.01
C ALA A 90 -1.33 17.69 6.87
N ILE A 91 -0.16 17.05 7.01
CA ILE A 91 0.91 17.03 5.99
C ILE A 91 1.16 15.58 5.57
N SER A 92 1.03 15.29 4.29
CA SER A 92 1.40 13.99 3.73
C SER A 92 2.78 14.03 3.08
N VAL A 93 3.53 12.95 3.23
CA VAL A 93 4.83 12.75 2.61
C VAL A 93 4.83 11.38 1.93
N THR A 94 5.02 11.38 0.62
CA THR A 94 5.18 10.15 -0.18
C THR A 94 6.45 10.28 -0.99
N GLY A 95 7.27 9.23 -1.05
CA GLY A 95 8.54 9.29 -1.76
C GLY A 95 8.37 9.63 -3.24
N MET A 96 9.11 10.62 -3.73
CA MET A 96 9.08 11.13 -5.11
C MET A 96 10.29 10.71 -5.94
N GLY A 97 11.29 10.09 -5.33
CA GLY A 97 12.46 9.57 -6.03
C GLY A 97 12.17 8.28 -6.80
N SER A 98 13.15 7.81 -7.55
CA SER A 98 13.04 6.54 -8.30
C SER A 98 12.63 5.38 -7.39
N GLY A 99 11.60 4.63 -7.79
CA GLY A 99 11.03 3.55 -6.99
C GLY A 99 10.30 4.01 -5.73
N GLY A 100 9.81 5.25 -5.69
CA GLY A 100 9.08 5.79 -4.54
C GLY A 100 9.98 6.14 -3.35
N ARG A 101 11.29 6.34 -3.55
CA ARG A 101 12.22 6.73 -2.49
C ARG A 101 11.94 8.13 -1.97
N TYR A 102 12.13 8.32 -0.68
CA TYR A 102 12.08 9.63 -0.07
C TYR A 102 13.27 10.49 -0.49
N LEU A 103 13.00 11.76 -0.77
CA LEU A 103 14.02 12.77 -0.97
C LEU A 103 14.20 13.58 0.31
N VAL A 104 15.43 13.87 0.69
CA VAL A 104 15.74 14.63 1.91
C VAL A 104 15.02 15.98 1.94
N GLY A 105 14.92 16.65 0.78
CA GLY A 105 14.18 17.91 0.65
C GLY A 105 12.72 17.84 1.09
N GLN A 106 12.03 16.70 0.86
CA GLN A 106 10.65 16.52 1.32
C GLN A 106 10.56 16.50 2.85
N VAL A 107 11.45 15.72 3.49
CA VAL A 107 11.51 15.61 4.96
C VAL A 107 11.93 16.93 5.59
N THR A 108 12.86 17.67 4.97
CA THR A 108 13.28 19.01 5.42
C THR A 108 12.15 20.01 5.31
N ALA A 109 11.40 20.02 4.20
CA ALA A 109 10.23 20.90 4.03
C ALA A 109 9.15 20.63 5.08
N MET A 110 8.81 19.33 5.28
CA MET A 110 7.89 18.91 6.32
C MET A 110 8.35 19.40 7.71
N ARG A 111 9.63 19.19 8.05
CA ARG A 111 10.21 19.61 9.33
C ARG A 111 10.12 21.13 9.52
N SER A 112 10.51 21.92 8.52
CA SER A 112 10.41 23.39 8.57
C SER A 112 8.97 23.84 8.80
N GLU A 113 8.01 23.21 8.13
CA GLU A 113 6.59 23.54 8.30
C GLU A 113 6.08 23.23 9.71
N ILE A 114 6.49 22.10 10.30
CA ILE A 114 6.10 21.72 11.66
C ILE A 114 6.61 22.72 12.71
N PHE A 115 7.85 23.21 12.55
CA PHE A 115 8.46 24.12 13.53
C PHE A 115 8.14 25.59 13.31
N ASN A 116 7.90 26.03 12.06
CA ASN A 116 7.76 27.45 11.71
C ASN A 116 6.30 27.92 11.68
N THR A 117 5.34 27.00 11.56
CA THR A 117 3.93 27.37 11.52
C THR A 117 3.31 27.12 12.88
N SER A 118 2.63 28.15 13.43
CA SER A 118 1.87 27.99 14.68
C SER A 118 0.86 26.87 14.52
N LEU A 119 0.84 25.93 15.50
CA LEU A 119 -0.14 24.88 15.54
C LEU A 119 -1.53 25.46 15.75
N SER A 120 -2.52 24.95 15.04
CA SER A 120 -3.92 25.18 15.36
C SER A 120 -4.25 24.59 16.74
N ALA A 121 -5.37 24.99 17.33
CA ALA A 121 -5.84 24.42 18.60
C ALA A 121 -6.02 22.90 18.55
N GLU A 122 -6.25 22.36 17.35
CA GLU A 122 -6.43 20.92 17.05
C GLU A 122 -5.11 20.15 16.96
N GLY A 123 -3.95 20.84 16.87
CA GLY A 123 -2.65 20.21 16.68
C GLY A 123 -2.29 20.00 15.20
N ARG A 124 -1.42 19.03 14.91
CA ARG A 124 -0.97 18.68 13.56
C ARG A 124 -0.76 17.18 13.39
N ALA A 125 -1.16 16.62 12.24
CA ALA A 125 -0.88 15.26 11.85
C ALA A 125 0.11 15.21 10.67
N VAL A 126 1.09 14.32 10.74
CA VAL A 126 2.06 14.06 9.67
C VAL A 126 1.92 12.62 9.21
N LEU A 127 1.53 12.42 7.97
CA LEU A 127 1.32 11.11 7.36
C LEU A 127 2.51 10.78 6.44
N LEU A 128 3.29 9.76 6.80
CA LEU A 128 4.45 9.30 6.03
C LEU A 128 4.14 7.92 5.43
N TYR A 129 3.96 7.88 4.12
CA TYR A 129 3.57 6.64 3.43
C TYR A 129 4.78 5.86 2.93
N HIS A 130 4.80 4.53 3.14
CA HIS A 130 5.86 3.61 2.69
C HIS A 130 7.25 3.98 3.24
N VAL A 131 7.36 4.09 4.56
CA VAL A 131 8.63 4.50 5.21
C VAL A 131 9.76 3.49 5.03
N GLU A 132 9.48 2.24 4.62
CA GLU A 132 10.47 1.26 4.20
C GLU A 132 11.25 1.68 2.94
N ARG A 133 10.76 2.69 2.21
CA ARG A 133 11.43 3.28 1.02
C ARG A 133 12.35 4.45 1.38
N MET A 134 12.50 4.76 2.67
CA MET A 134 13.46 5.76 3.13
C MET A 134 14.89 5.24 3.03
N ASN A 135 15.79 6.11 2.57
CA ASN A 135 17.23 5.89 2.72
C ASN A 135 17.69 6.41 4.10
N GLU A 136 18.92 6.08 4.48
CA GLU A 136 19.48 6.49 5.78
C GLU A 136 19.48 8.01 5.97
N GLU A 137 19.70 8.77 4.92
CA GLU A 137 19.77 10.23 4.98
C GLU A 137 18.41 10.86 5.28
N SER A 138 17.34 10.44 4.56
CA SER A 138 15.97 10.91 4.82
C SER A 138 15.44 10.41 6.17
N ALA A 139 15.81 9.18 6.56
CA ALA A 139 15.47 8.65 7.87
C ALA A 139 16.12 9.43 9.01
N ASN A 140 17.42 9.75 8.91
CA ASN A 140 18.11 10.55 9.91
C ASN A 140 17.53 11.97 10.05
N ALA A 141 17.08 12.56 8.94
CA ALA A 141 16.36 13.84 8.97
C ALA A 141 15.00 13.73 9.70
N LEU A 142 14.30 12.61 9.53
CA LEU A 142 13.03 12.33 10.23
C LEU A 142 13.24 12.05 11.72
N LEU A 143 14.26 11.23 12.07
CA LEU A 143 14.55 10.85 13.46
C LEU A 143 14.74 12.06 14.37
N LYS A 144 15.40 13.11 13.88
CA LYS A 144 15.64 14.35 14.65
C LYS A 144 14.36 15.04 15.11
N VAL A 145 13.26 14.92 14.36
CA VAL A 145 11.99 15.51 14.76
C VAL A 145 11.08 14.53 15.50
N MET A 146 11.30 13.22 15.31
CA MET A 146 10.57 12.19 16.07
C MET A 146 11.10 12.03 17.50
N GLU A 147 12.36 12.36 17.76
CA GLU A 147 12.96 12.32 19.10
C GLU A 147 12.44 13.45 19.99
N GLU A 148 12.30 14.63 19.44
CA GLU A 148 11.80 15.82 20.13
C GLU A 148 10.68 16.49 19.32
N PRO A 149 9.51 15.85 19.22
CA PRO A 149 8.41 16.38 18.44
C PRO A 149 7.83 17.62 19.13
N PRO A 150 7.45 18.65 18.36
CA PRO A 150 6.67 19.75 18.94
C PRO A 150 5.37 19.24 19.57
N GLU A 151 4.93 19.91 20.63
CA GLU A 151 3.67 19.57 21.31
C GLU A 151 2.49 19.59 20.32
N GLY A 152 1.59 18.62 20.41
CA GLY A 152 0.43 18.53 19.52
C GLY A 152 0.74 17.98 18.10
N VAL A 153 1.94 17.45 17.86
CA VAL A 153 2.27 16.77 16.58
C VAL A 153 2.13 15.26 16.71
N LEU A 154 1.36 14.65 15.80
CA LEU A 154 1.21 13.21 15.67
C LEU A 154 1.83 12.73 14.35
N PHE A 155 2.78 11.80 14.44
CA PHE A 155 3.35 11.11 13.28
C PHE A 155 2.63 9.78 13.02
N LEU A 156 2.13 9.61 11.80
CA LEU A 156 1.46 8.40 11.32
C LEU A 156 2.28 7.85 10.15
N LEU A 157 2.97 6.76 10.41
CA LEU A 157 3.82 6.10 9.44
C LEU A 157 3.11 4.88 8.86
N THR A 158 3.30 4.58 7.59
CA THR A 158 2.83 3.32 6.99
C THR A 158 4.00 2.56 6.38
N ALA A 159 3.92 1.24 6.40
CA ALA A 159 4.88 0.35 5.77
C ALA A 159 4.18 -0.94 5.29
N ASP A 160 4.69 -1.52 4.20
CA ASP A 160 4.19 -2.81 3.70
C ASP A 160 4.65 -3.97 4.59
N SER A 161 5.81 -3.83 5.24
CA SER A 161 6.41 -4.84 6.10
C SER A 161 7.33 -4.21 7.15
N LEU A 162 7.31 -4.74 8.38
CA LEU A 162 8.23 -4.34 9.45
C LEU A 162 9.70 -4.61 9.10
N ALA A 163 9.98 -5.65 8.32
CA ALA A 163 11.35 -6.01 7.95
C ALA A 163 12.04 -4.96 7.08
N GLY A 164 11.26 -4.22 6.28
CA GLY A 164 11.78 -3.15 5.43
C GLY A 164 12.01 -1.82 6.17
N VAL A 165 11.45 -1.66 7.37
CA VAL A 165 11.57 -0.40 8.13
C VAL A 165 12.86 -0.38 8.95
N LEU A 166 13.59 0.71 8.86
CA LEU A 166 14.83 0.91 9.61
C LEU A 166 14.61 0.72 11.13
N PRO A 167 15.48 -0.03 11.84
CA PRO A 167 15.32 -0.29 13.27
C PRO A 167 15.20 0.98 14.11
N THR A 168 15.89 2.04 13.70
CA THR A 168 15.87 3.36 14.36
C THR A 168 14.52 4.04 14.31
N ILE A 169 13.74 3.87 13.21
CA ILE A 169 12.36 4.35 13.10
C ILE A 169 11.44 3.45 13.95
N ARG A 170 11.58 2.12 13.80
CA ARG A 170 10.75 1.15 14.54
C ARG A 170 10.79 1.35 16.05
N SER A 171 11.99 1.61 16.60
CA SER A 171 12.17 1.76 18.07
C SER A 171 11.45 2.99 18.65
N ARG A 172 11.02 3.93 17.81
CA ARG A 172 10.34 5.18 18.20
C ARG A 172 8.84 5.20 17.90
N CYS A 173 8.30 4.10 17.35
CA CYS A 173 6.90 4.00 17.00
C CYS A 173 6.19 2.89 17.77
N ILE A 174 4.93 3.12 18.13
CA ILE A 174 4.03 2.01 18.44
C ILE A 174 3.56 1.43 17.10
N SER A 175 3.77 0.12 16.91
CA SER A 175 3.43 -0.54 15.66
C SER A 175 2.11 -1.30 15.78
N PHE A 176 1.23 -1.15 14.78
CA PHE A 176 -0.01 -1.92 14.63
C PHE A 176 -0.04 -2.59 13.27
N ALA A 177 -0.47 -3.85 13.25
CA ALA A 177 -0.74 -4.55 12.01
C ALA A 177 -2.15 -4.19 11.48
N VAL A 178 -2.23 -3.98 10.17
CA VAL A 178 -3.49 -3.92 9.42
C VAL A 178 -3.63 -5.24 8.69
N ALA A 179 -4.65 -6.01 9.06
CA ALA A 179 -4.89 -7.35 8.54
C ALA A 179 -5.92 -7.33 7.40
N PRO A 180 -5.88 -8.30 6.47
CA PRO A 180 -6.94 -8.51 5.51
C PRO A 180 -8.25 -8.88 6.20
N VAL A 181 -9.36 -8.56 5.56
CA VAL A 181 -10.67 -9.04 5.99
C VAL A 181 -11.00 -10.37 5.30
N SER A 182 -12.06 -11.07 5.75
CA SER A 182 -12.48 -12.25 5.00
C SER A 182 -12.89 -11.87 3.57
N PRO A 183 -12.67 -12.73 2.55
CA PRO A 183 -13.13 -12.46 1.19
C PRO A 183 -14.63 -12.14 1.11
N ALA A 184 -15.45 -12.75 1.96
CA ALA A 184 -16.89 -12.50 2.04
C ALA A 184 -17.21 -11.08 2.56
N ASP A 185 -16.51 -10.64 3.61
CA ASP A 185 -16.67 -9.29 4.15
C ASP A 185 -16.16 -8.24 3.18
N CYS A 186 -15.02 -8.52 2.52
CA CYS A 186 -14.48 -7.68 1.46
C CYS A 186 -15.49 -7.49 0.31
N ALA A 187 -16.07 -8.58 -0.20
CA ALA A 187 -17.05 -8.51 -1.27
C ALA A 187 -18.28 -7.71 -0.86
N ARG A 188 -18.81 -7.95 0.34
CA ARG A 188 -19.95 -7.19 0.90
C ARG A 188 -19.63 -5.69 0.98
N TYR A 189 -18.45 -5.34 1.52
CA TYR A 189 -18.01 -3.95 1.61
C TYR A 189 -17.88 -3.30 0.23
N CYS A 190 -17.19 -3.95 -0.72
CA CYS A 190 -16.99 -3.41 -2.06
C CYS A 190 -18.31 -3.25 -2.82
N THR A 191 -19.26 -4.18 -2.67
CA THR A 191 -20.60 -4.06 -3.25
C THR A 191 -21.36 -2.85 -2.66
N ALA A 192 -21.25 -2.63 -1.35
CA ALA A 192 -21.81 -1.43 -0.70
C ALA A 192 -21.16 -0.12 -1.20
N GLN A 193 -19.91 -0.18 -1.70
CA GLN A 193 -19.22 0.93 -2.34
C GLN A 193 -19.52 1.08 -3.85
N GLY A 194 -20.49 0.34 -4.38
CA GLY A 194 -20.96 0.44 -5.77
C GLY A 194 -20.20 -0.43 -6.77
N VAL A 195 -19.38 -1.37 -6.32
CA VAL A 195 -18.75 -2.37 -7.20
C VAL A 195 -19.80 -3.43 -7.59
N ASP A 196 -19.79 -3.86 -8.86
CA ASP A 196 -20.65 -4.98 -9.29
C ASP A 196 -20.37 -6.22 -8.43
N ASN A 197 -21.45 -6.91 -8.04
CA ASN A 197 -21.34 -8.03 -7.10
C ASN A 197 -20.48 -9.20 -7.64
N LYS A 198 -20.48 -9.44 -8.96
CA LYS A 198 -19.66 -10.51 -9.55
C LYS A 198 -18.18 -10.17 -9.47
N ASP A 199 -17.83 -8.91 -9.80
CA ASP A 199 -16.47 -8.40 -9.72
C ASP A 199 -15.99 -8.34 -8.26
N ALA A 200 -16.85 -7.86 -7.35
CA ALA A 200 -16.54 -7.80 -5.93
C ALA A 200 -16.20 -9.18 -5.35
N VAL A 201 -17.00 -10.20 -5.66
CA VAL A 201 -16.74 -11.57 -5.19
C VAL A 201 -15.50 -12.16 -5.84
N LEU A 202 -15.34 -11.99 -7.17
CA LEU A 202 -14.17 -12.49 -7.90
C LEU A 202 -12.87 -11.92 -7.32
N TYR A 203 -12.77 -10.58 -7.27
CA TYR A 203 -11.54 -9.93 -6.84
C TYR A 203 -11.26 -10.12 -5.34
N SER A 204 -12.30 -10.20 -4.50
CA SER A 204 -12.12 -10.48 -3.06
C SER A 204 -11.52 -11.86 -2.81
N GLU A 205 -11.89 -12.89 -3.56
CA GLU A 205 -11.30 -14.21 -3.49
C GLU A 205 -9.87 -14.25 -4.08
N LEU A 206 -9.64 -13.57 -5.20
CA LEU A 206 -8.31 -13.52 -5.84
C LEU A 206 -7.29 -12.78 -4.96
N PHE A 207 -7.67 -11.65 -4.39
CA PHE A 207 -6.80 -10.79 -3.60
C PHE A 207 -6.96 -10.95 -2.08
N ASP A 208 -7.54 -12.07 -1.61
CA ASP A 208 -7.58 -12.46 -0.20
C ASP A 208 -8.07 -11.36 0.74
N GLY A 209 -9.15 -10.68 0.40
CA GLY A 209 -9.73 -9.64 1.24
C GLY A 209 -8.97 -8.30 1.29
N HIS A 210 -8.06 -8.05 0.36
CA HIS A 210 -7.36 -6.76 0.21
C HIS A 210 -8.29 -5.72 -0.41
N ILE A 211 -9.10 -5.04 0.41
CA ILE A 211 -10.17 -4.12 -0.04
C ILE A 211 -9.65 -3.07 -1.03
N GLY A 212 -8.51 -2.45 -0.77
CA GLY A 212 -7.94 -1.43 -1.66
C GLY A 212 -7.65 -1.99 -3.05
N THR A 213 -6.98 -3.14 -3.12
CA THR A 213 -6.68 -3.83 -4.40
C THR A 213 -7.96 -4.20 -5.16
N VAL A 214 -9.00 -4.66 -4.45
CA VAL A 214 -10.30 -4.99 -5.03
C VAL A 214 -10.98 -3.75 -5.61
N LEU A 215 -11.00 -2.64 -4.87
CA LEU A 215 -11.58 -1.38 -5.33
C LEU A 215 -10.83 -0.82 -6.54
N ASP A 216 -9.50 -0.88 -6.55
CA ASP A 216 -8.68 -0.43 -7.66
C ASP A 216 -8.93 -1.29 -8.91
N ALA A 217 -8.96 -2.63 -8.76
CA ALA A 217 -9.27 -3.54 -9.86
C ALA A 217 -10.68 -3.34 -10.44
N ALA A 218 -11.65 -2.96 -9.60
CA ALA A 218 -13.02 -2.75 -10.02
C ALA A 218 -13.28 -1.38 -10.67
N ARG A 219 -12.54 -0.34 -10.28
CA ARG A 219 -12.80 1.07 -10.67
C ARG A 219 -11.88 1.58 -11.77
N ASP A 220 -10.68 1.05 -11.87
CA ASP A 220 -9.68 1.44 -12.88
C ASP A 220 -9.66 0.42 -14.02
N GLU A 221 -10.00 0.89 -15.23
CA GLU A 221 -10.05 0.05 -16.44
C GLU A 221 -8.68 -0.56 -16.79
N ALA A 222 -7.60 0.21 -16.64
CA ALA A 222 -6.24 -0.27 -16.91
C ALA A 222 -5.85 -1.36 -15.89
N ARG A 223 -6.21 -1.19 -14.62
CA ARG A 223 -5.99 -2.16 -13.55
C ARG A 223 -6.80 -3.44 -13.78
N ARG A 224 -8.07 -3.32 -14.18
CA ARG A 224 -8.93 -4.44 -14.58
C ARG A 224 -8.31 -5.24 -15.73
N ALA A 225 -7.91 -4.56 -16.81
CA ALA A 225 -7.27 -5.20 -17.95
C ALA A 225 -5.97 -5.95 -17.56
N GLN A 226 -5.23 -5.46 -16.57
CA GLN A 226 -4.06 -6.16 -16.05
C GLN A 226 -4.44 -7.44 -15.29
N VAL A 227 -5.46 -7.40 -14.45
CA VAL A 227 -5.98 -8.59 -13.75
C VAL A 227 -6.50 -9.62 -14.73
N ASP A 228 -7.19 -9.21 -15.80
CA ASP A 228 -7.66 -10.11 -16.86
C ASP A 228 -6.50 -10.83 -17.55
N LYS A 229 -5.38 -10.14 -17.79
CA LYS A 229 -4.16 -10.78 -18.33
C LYS A 229 -3.54 -11.77 -17.35
N ALA A 230 -3.56 -11.47 -16.06
CA ALA A 230 -3.09 -12.41 -15.04
C ALA A 230 -3.99 -13.68 -14.96
N LEU A 231 -5.31 -13.50 -15.08
CA LEU A 231 -6.26 -14.60 -15.19
C LEU A 231 -6.03 -15.43 -16.48
N ALA A 232 -5.76 -14.79 -17.62
CA ALA A 232 -5.43 -15.47 -18.86
C ALA A 232 -4.12 -16.27 -18.73
N LEU A 233 -3.11 -15.71 -18.05
CA LEU A 233 -1.86 -16.40 -17.77
C LEU A 233 -2.09 -17.62 -16.86
N ALA A 234 -2.96 -17.50 -15.86
CA ALA A 234 -3.33 -18.61 -14.97
C ALA A 234 -4.10 -19.72 -15.73
N LYS A 235 -4.95 -19.36 -16.70
CA LYS A 235 -5.60 -20.32 -17.60
C LYS A 235 -4.58 -21.07 -18.47
N ALA A 236 -3.60 -20.35 -19.03
CA ALA A 236 -2.52 -20.97 -19.80
C ALA A 236 -1.67 -21.92 -18.92
N ALA A 237 -1.43 -21.55 -17.65
CA ALA A 237 -0.76 -22.42 -16.68
C ALA A 237 -1.54 -23.72 -16.42
N ALA A 238 -2.85 -23.62 -16.19
CA ALA A 238 -3.73 -24.77 -15.96
C ALA A 238 -3.83 -25.70 -17.18
N ALA A 239 -3.79 -25.12 -18.39
CA ALA A 239 -3.80 -25.85 -19.66
C ALA A 239 -2.40 -26.37 -20.08
N GLN A 240 -1.34 -26.06 -19.32
CA GLN A 240 0.07 -26.34 -19.67
C GLN A 240 0.48 -25.75 -21.04
N ASP A 241 -0.17 -24.68 -21.45
CA ASP A 241 0.05 -24.00 -22.72
C ASP A 241 1.18 -22.96 -22.62
N SER A 242 2.40 -23.43 -22.88
CA SER A 242 3.59 -22.57 -22.89
C SER A 242 3.60 -21.55 -24.02
N TYR A 243 2.89 -21.82 -25.15
CA TYR A 243 2.81 -20.92 -26.27
C TYR A 243 1.90 -19.72 -25.94
N ALA A 244 0.69 -19.98 -25.43
CA ALA A 244 -0.21 -18.93 -24.98
C ALA A 244 0.45 -18.04 -23.89
N ALA A 245 1.17 -18.67 -22.94
CA ALA A 245 1.94 -17.95 -21.94
C ALA A 245 3.02 -17.06 -22.56
N ALA A 246 3.79 -17.59 -23.52
CA ALA A 246 4.83 -16.80 -24.21
C ALA A 246 4.27 -15.60 -24.96
N VAL A 247 3.14 -15.75 -25.65
CA VAL A 247 2.45 -14.67 -26.37
C VAL A 247 2.00 -13.57 -25.41
N LEU A 248 1.38 -13.93 -24.27
CA LEU A 248 0.94 -12.97 -23.23
C LEU A 248 2.12 -12.20 -22.62
N LEU A 249 3.23 -12.90 -22.34
CA LEU A 249 4.39 -12.34 -21.68
C LEU A 249 5.28 -11.50 -22.62
N ALA A 250 5.23 -11.75 -23.94
CA ALA A 250 6.03 -11.02 -24.93
C ALA A 250 5.78 -9.48 -24.89
N ALA A 251 4.56 -9.06 -24.58
CA ALA A 251 4.21 -7.64 -24.48
C ALA A 251 5.00 -6.91 -23.38
N TYR A 252 5.58 -7.64 -22.43
CA TYR A 252 6.27 -7.10 -21.25
C TYR A 252 7.81 -7.24 -21.32
N GLU A 253 8.38 -7.73 -22.42
CA GLU A 253 9.83 -7.97 -22.53
C GLU A 253 10.68 -6.70 -22.35
N LYS A 254 10.12 -5.53 -22.64
CA LYS A 254 10.78 -4.20 -22.51
C LYS A 254 10.23 -3.36 -21.35
N ASP A 255 9.16 -3.83 -20.70
CA ASP A 255 8.49 -3.13 -19.59
C ASP A 255 8.67 -3.93 -18.30
N LYS A 256 9.76 -3.64 -17.59
CA LYS A 256 10.08 -4.30 -16.33
C LYS A 256 9.03 -4.04 -15.25
N VAL A 257 8.47 -2.82 -15.21
CA VAL A 257 7.48 -2.42 -14.19
C VAL A 257 6.17 -3.15 -14.44
N GLY A 258 5.67 -3.12 -15.68
CA GLY A 258 4.47 -3.84 -16.06
C GLY A 258 4.62 -5.35 -15.92
N ALA A 259 5.81 -5.91 -16.25
CA ALA A 259 6.10 -7.33 -16.00
C ALA A 259 5.98 -7.69 -14.52
N ALA A 260 6.59 -6.91 -13.64
CA ALA A 260 6.54 -7.16 -12.19
C ALA A 260 5.10 -7.08 -11.66
N ALA A 261 4.33 -6.09 -12.11
CA ALA A 261 2.94 -5.93 -11.73
C ALA A 261 2.06 -7.11 -12.22
N LEU A 262 2.21 -7.53 -13.49
CA LEU A 262 1.51 -8.71 -14.02
C LEU A 262 1.86 -9.98 -13.23
N LEU A 263 3.14 -10.17 -12.90
CA LEU A 263 3.57 -11.35 -12.14
C LEU A 263 3.07 -11.33 -10.70
N ALA A 264 2.93 -10.16 -10.07
CA ALA A 264 2.31 -10.02 -8.75
C ALA A 264 0.83 -10.44 -8.77
N ASP A 265 0.07 -10.02 -9.79
CA ASP A 265 -1.31 -10.45 -9.96
C ASP A 265 -1.42 -11.95 -10.29
N PHE A 266 -0.57 -12.46 -11.16
CA PHE A 266 -0.52 -13.90 -11.46
C PHE A 266 -0.20 -14.72 -10.21
N ARG A 267 0.72 -14.25 -9.37
CA ARG A 267 1.03 -14.82 -8.06
C ARG A 267 -0.22 -14.85 -7.15
N ALA A 268 -0.96 -13.74 -7.08
CA ALA A 268 -2.19 -13.65 -6.29
C ALA A 268 -3.25 -14.65 -6.78
N VAL A 269 -3.46 -14.78 -8.10
CA VAL A 269 -4.38 -15.75 -8.70
C VAL A 269 -3.95 -17.19 -8.39
N ALA A 270 -2.66 -17.50 -8.48
CA ALA A 270 -2.13 -18.83 -8.13
C ALA A 270 -2.31 -19.14 -6.64
N ALA A 271 -2.06 -18.17 -5.77
CA ALA A 271 -2.29 -18.31 -4.34
C ALA A 271 -3.77 -18.53 -4.01
N ALA A 272 -4.69 -17.83 -4.68
CA ALA A 272 -6.13 -18.07 -4.55
C ALA A 272 -6.51 -19.51 -4.94
N GLY A 273 -5.93 -20.04 -6.03
CA GLY A 273 -6.13 -21.43 -6.42
C GLY A 273 -5.59 -22.44 -5.40
N LEU A 274 -4.48 -22.12 -4.75
CA LEU A 274 -3.92 -22.95 -3.68
C LEU A 274 -4.80 -22.92 -2.41
N ARG A 275 -5.45 -21.80 -2.12
CA ARG A 275 -6.48 -21.69 -1.06
C ARG A 275 -7.82 -22.37 -1.41
N GLY A 276 -7.95 -22.88 -2.62
CA GLY A 276 -9.16 -23.58 -3.09
C GLY A 276 -10.26 -22.66 -3.59
N SER A 277 -9.95 -21.39 -3.97
CA SER A 277 -10.96 -20.53 -4.59
C SER A 277 -11.46 -21.11 -5.90
N PRO A 278 -12.77 -21.35 -6.06
CA PRO A 278 -13.35 -21.92 -7.29
C PRO A 278 -13.25 -20.98 -8.49
N ARG A 279 -12.89 -19.71 -8.25
CA ARG A 279 -12.77 -18.68 -9.29
C ARG A 279 -11.36 -18.57 -9.86
N ALA A 280 -10.36 -19.14 -9.16
CA ALA A 280 -9.00 -19.20 -9.70
C ALA A 280 -8.91 -20.28 -10.80
N PRO A 281 -8.42 -19.96 -12.01
CA PRO A 281 -8.36 -20.91 -13.12
C PRO A 281 -7.39 -22.06 -12.88
N VAL A 282 -6.37 -21.86 -12.03
CA VAL A 282 -5.33 -22.85 -11.72
C VAL A 282 -5.53 -23.35 -10.29
N GLN A 283 -5.49 -24.67 -10.06
CA GLN A 283 -5.83 -25.33 -8.80
C GLN A 283 -4.75 -26.34 -8.38
N GLY A 284 -4.74 -26.73 -7.09
CA GLY A 284 -3.96 -27.83 -6.56
C GLY A 284 -2.46 -27.74 -6.83
N ASP A 285 -1.85 -28.79 -7.36
CA ASP A 285 -0.40 -28.87 -7.64
C ASP A 285 0.04 -27.86 -8.72
N ALA A 286 -0.79 -27.66 -9.73
CA ALA A 286 -0.52 -26.64 -10.75
C ALA A 286 -0.48 -25.24 -10.16
N ALA A 287 -1.38 -24.91 -9.21
CA ALA A 287 -1.36 -23.63 -8.51
C ALA A 287 -0.09 -23.45 -7.66
N ARG A 288 0.35 -24.52 -6.98
CA ARG A 288 1.60 -24.52 -6.21
C ARG A 288 2.82 -24.25 -7.09
N LYS A 289 2.90 -24.92 -8.24
CA LYS A 289 3.99 -24.74 -9.22
C LYS A 289 3.95 -23.34 -9.86
N ALA A 290 2.76 -22.86 -10.19
CA ALA A 290 2.55 -21.51 -10.73
C ALA A 290 3.00 -20.43 -9.74
N LEU A 291 2.64 -20.57 -8.46
CA LEU A 291 3.06 -19.68 -7.38
C LEU A 291 4.59 -19.63 -7.26
N ALA A 292 5.23 -20.80 -7.16
CA ALA A 292 6.69 -20.89 -7.06
C ALA A 292 7.41 -20.31 -8.30
N ALA A 293 6.84 -20.49 -9.49
CA ALA A 293 7.40 -19.95 -10.71
C ALA A 293 7.24 -18.41 -10.79
N ALA A 294 6.10 -17.87 -10.32
CA ALA A 294 5.87 -16.43 -10.20
C ALA A 294 6.86 -15.79 -9.22
N ASP A 295 7.02 -16.35 -8.02
CA ASP A 295 7.99 -15.87 -7.02
C ASP A 295 9.41 -15.85 -7.57
N ALA A 296 9.85 -16.93 -8.22
CA ALA A 296 11.17 -16.99 -8.83
C ALA A 296 11.37 -15.95 -9.95
N ALA A 297 10.32 -15.66 -10.72
CA ALA A 297 10.36 -14.63 -11.77
C ALA A 297 10.42 -13.22 -11.17
N ILE A 298 9.63 -12.92 -10.15
CA ILE A 298 9.65 -11.65 -9.42
C ILE A 298 11.04 -11.40 -8.80
N GLN A 299 11.62 -12.39 -8.14
CA GLN A 299 12.97 -12.31 -7.58
C GLN A 299 14.04 -12.00 -8.64
N ARG A 300 13.97 -12.66 -9.81
CA ARG A 300 14.90 -12.40 -10.92
C ARG A 300 14.77 -10.97 -11.46
N LEU A 301 13.55 -10.46 -11.62
CA LEU A 301 13.33 -9.07 -12.01
C LEU A 301 13.88 -8.11 -10.95
N GLY A 302 13.70 -8.41 -9.67
CA GLY A 302 14.29 -7.65 -8.55
C GLY A 302 15.81 -7.63 -8.60
N ALA A 303 16.45 -8.77 -8.91
CA ALA A 303 17.90 -8.93 -9.08
C ALA A 303 18.44 -8.38 -10.42
N GLN A 304 17.68 -7.54 -11.12
CA GLN A 304 18.07 -6.88 -12.38
C GLN A 304 18.32 -7.84 -13.56
N VAL A 305 17.84 -9.07 -13.50
CA VAL A 305 17.90 -10.00 -14.64
C VAL A 305 17.02 -9.46 -15.78
N ASN A 306 17.46 -9.65 -17.01
CA ASN A 306 16.75 -9.17 -18.22
C ASN A 306 15.31 -9.71 -18.23
N PRO A 307 14.29 -8.84 -18.35
CA PRO A 307 12.89 -9.25 -18.36
C PRO A 307 12.57 -10.30 -19.43
N LYS A 308 13.08 -10.14 -20.66
CA LYS A 308 12.87 -11.09 -21.73
C LYS A 308 13.29 -12.52 -21.34
N ILE A 309 14.50 -12.68 -20.78
CA ILE A 309 14.99 -13.99 -20.34
C ILE A 309 14.12 -14.53 -19.22
N THR A 310 13.78 -13.69 -18.23
CA THR A 310 12.96 -14.12 -17.08
C THR A 310 11.57 -14.61 -17.53
N LEU A 311 10.90 -13.86 -18.41
CA LEU A 311 9.56 -14.18 -18.90
C LEU A 311 9.56 -15.38 -19.83
N SER A 312 10.60 -15.53 -20.70
CA SER A 312 10.74 -16.73 -21.53
C SER A 312 10.93 -18.00 -20.69
N VAL A 313 11.76 -17.94 -19.63
CA VAL A 313 11.94 -19.08 -18.72
C VAL A 313 10.64 -19.41 -17.98
N LEU A 314 9.87 -18.40 -17.58
CA LEU A 314 8.56 -18.61 -16.97
C LEU A 314 7.60 -19.33 -17.91
N ALA A 315 7.47 -18.86 -19.17
CA ALA A 315 6.60 -19.50 -20.17
C ALA A 315 6.96 -20.97 -20.42
N MET A 316 8.26 -21.28 -20.48
CA MET A 316 8.73 -22.67 -20.66
C MET A 316 8.34 -23.60 -19.50
N LYS A 317 8.30 -23.09 -18.27
CA LYS A 317 7.90 -23.88 -17.09
C LYS A 317 6.45 -24.33 -17.14
N PHE A 318 5.56 -23.66 -17.89
CA PHE A 318 4.15 -24.01 -17.98
C PHE A 318 3.92 -25.42 -18.55
N ARG A 319 4.87 -25.98 -19.31
CA ARG A 319 4.81 -27.34 -19.79
C ARG A 319 4.83 -28.40 -18.69
N THR A 320 5.22 -28.05 -17.50
CA THR A 320 5.43 -28.96 -16.36
C THR A 320 4.54 -28.66 -15.15
N PHE A 321 3.56 -27.78 -15.32
CA PHE A 321 2.59 -27.42 -14.29
C PHE A 321 1.51 -28.45 -14.07
#